data_58ed9505866d97fb5ff2729d94daaf29
#
_entry.id   58ed9505866d97fb5ff2729d94daaf29
#
_cell.length_a   1.000
_cell.length_b   1.000
_cell.length_c   1.000
_cell.angle_alpha   90.00
_cell.angle_beta   90.00
_cell.angle_gamma   90.00
#
_symmetry.space_group_name_H-M   'P 1'
#
loop_
_entity.id
_entity.type
_entity.pdbx_description
1 polymer ?
#
loop_
_entity_poly.entity_id
_entity_poly.type
_entity_poly.pdbx_seq_one_letter_code
_entity_poly.pdbx_strand_id
1 'polypeptide(L)'
;MNALIRPVLESDWEPIAAIFNHFVTESFAAYPDTPVEVTFLRDRHAAHPKFPFVVAEITGRVAGFAYLNPFHPASTMRHTASLTYFIHPDHTGQGIGSALLVYLLDSGGKIGITNFLAHISSENPGSIRFHLKHEFTECGRFINVGVKNGRSFDMVWLQKQQA
;
A
#
# COMPACT_ATOMS: atom_id res chain seq x y z
N MET A 1 -7.61 -8.09 19.29
CA MET A 1 -6.99 -6.81 19.74
C MET A 1 -7.15 -5.80 18.62
N ASN A 2 -7.62 -4.59 18.92
CA ASN A 2 -7.74 -3.55 17.90
C ASN A 2 -6.38 -2.92 17.67
N ALA A 3 -5.94 -2.82 16.41
CA ALA A 3 -4.74 -2.08 16.05
C ALA A 3 -5.01 -0.58 16.16
N LEU A 4 -4.06 0.17 16.70
CA LEU A 4 -4.06 1.63 16.67
C LEU A 4 -3.49 2.08 15.32
N ILE A 5 -4.25 2.83 14.53
CA ILE A 5 -3.75 3.47 13.30
C ILE A 5 -3.29 4.87 13.66
N ARG A 6 -2.03 5.17 13.39
CA ARG A 6 -1.42 6.48 13.69
C ARG A 6 -0.42 6.90 12.61
N PRO A 7 -0.12 8.19 12.49
CA PRO A 7 0.95 8.67 11.62
C PRO A 7 2.30 7.99 11.96
N VAL A 8 3.14 7.83 10.93
CA VAL A 8 4.48 7.29 11.06
C VAL A 8 5.37 8.19 11.94
N LEU A 9 6.21 7.56 12.76
CA LEU A 9 7.26 8.22 13.54
C LEU A 9 8.64 7.80 13.01
N GLU A 10 9.67 8.54 13.37
CA GLU A 10 11.05 8.23 12.92
C GLU A 10 11.50 6.82 13.34
N SER A 11 11.07 6.36 14.51
CA SER A 11 11.38 5.02 15.02
C SER A 11 10.69 3.87 14.28
N ASP A 12 9.71 4.16 13.41
CA ASP A 12 8.94 3.13 12.72
C ASP A 12 9.61 2.67 11.41
N TRP A 13 10.57 3.43 10.87
CA TRP A 13 11.12 3.14 9.54
C TRP A 13 11.84 1.79 9.45
N GLU A 14 12.56 1.39 10.49
CA GLU A 14 13.20 0.06 10.55
C GLU A 14 12.17 -1.08 10.54
N PRO A 15 11.13 -1.09 11.41
CA PRO A 15 10.06 -2.08 11.34
C PRO A 15 9.30 -2.08 10.01
N ILE A 16 9.04 -0.90 9.43
CA ILE A 16 8.38 -0.76 8.12
C ILE A 16 9.22 -1.43 7.03
N ALA A 17 10.52 -1.12 6.98
CA ALA A 17 11.43 -1.73 6.01
C ALA A 17 11.51 -3.25 6.18
N ALA A 18 11.52 -3.75 7.41
CA ALA A 18 11.53 -5.18 7.70
C ALA A 18 10.27 -5.88 7.16
N ILE A 19 9.08 -5.29 7.39
CA ILE A 19 7.80 -5.81 6.85
C ILE A 19 7.84 -5.79 5.32
N PHE A 20 8.24 -4.69 4.70
CA PHE A 20 8.30 -4.59 3.25
C PHE A 20 9.26 -5.62 2.65
N ASN A 21 10.46 -5.74 3.20
CA ASN A 21 11.49 -6.67 2.73
C ASN A 21 11.08 -8.15 2.88
N HIS A 22 10.28 -8.49 3.88
CA HIS A 22 9.68 -9.82 3.94
C HIS A 22 8.90 -10.12 2.65
N PHE A 23 8.06 -9.19 2.18
CA PHE A 23 7.30 -9.38 0.94
C PHE A 23 8.16 -9.28 -0.33
N VAL A 24 9.27 -8.56 -0.28
CA VAL A 24 10.25 -8.54 -1.36
C VAL A 24 10.87 -9.92 -1.55
N THR A 25 11.23 -10.60 -0.48
CA THR A 25 11.90 -11.91 -0.55
C THR A 25 10.95 -13.09 -0.70
N GLU A 26 9.79 -13.05 -0.02
CA GLU A 26 8.92 -14.21 0.14
C GLU A 26 7.67 -14.19 -0.77
N SER A 27 7.45 -13.13 -1.56
CA SER A 27 6.23 -13.00 -2.32
C SER A 27 6.36 -12.16 -3.59
N PHE A 28 5.26 -12.07 -4.34
CA PHE A 28 5.07 -11.15 -5.47
C PHE A 28 4.29 -9.89 -5.10
N ALA A 29 3.99 -9.70 -3.80
CA ALA A 29 3.23 -8.52 -3.34
C ALA A 29 4.05 -7.23 -3.42
N ALA A 30 5.36 -7.32 -3.19
CA ALA A 30 6.30 -6.22 -3.39
C ALA A 30 7.10 -6.45 -4.67
N TYR A 31 7.26 -5.41 -5.49
CA TYR A 31 7.89 -5.54 -6.80
C TYR A 31 9.43 -5.61 -6.82
N PRO A 32 10.17 -4.98 -5.90
CA PRO A 32 11.62 -5.18 -5.87
C PRO A 32 11.98 -6.67 -5.79
N ASP A 33 13.07 -7.07 -6.43
CA ASP A 33 13.61 -8.43 -6.40
C ASP A 33 14.73 -8.60 -5.36
N THR A 34 15.20 -7.49 -4.81
CA THR A 34 16.20 -7.44 -3.74
C THR A 34 15.71 -6.55 -2.60
N PRO A 35 16.06 -6.86 -1.34
CA PRO A 35 15.72 -6.03 -0.19
C PRO A 35 16.14 -4.57 -0.38
N VAL A 36 15.31 -3.66 0.10
CA VAL A 36 15.53 -2.22 0.02
C VAL A 36 16.05 -1.68 1.34
N GLU A 37 16.78 -0.57 1.27
CA GLU A 37 17.24 0.17 2.45
C GLU A 37 16.07 0.89 3.15
N VAL A 38 16.24 1.20 4.42
CA VAL A 38 15.26 1.94 5.24
C VAL A 38 14.85 3.28 4.57
N THR A 39 15.80 3.94 3.91
CA THR A 39 15.58 5.20 3.20
C THR A 39 14.58 5.09 2.05
N PHE A 40 14.40 3.92 1.46
CA PHE A 40 13.53 3.74 0.28
C PHE A 40 12.09 4.23 0.51
N LEU A 41 11.47 3.85 1.63
CA LEU A 41 10.11 4.27 1.97
C LEU A 41 10.09 5.63 2.69
N ARG A 42 11.10 5.92 3.51
CA ARG A 42 11.26 7.20 4.20
C ARG A 42 11.37 8.36 3.21
N ASP A 43 12.22 8.23 2.19
CA ASP A 43 12.43 9.28 1.19
C ASP A 43 11.19 9.47 0.31
N ARG A 44 10.44 8.40 0.06
CA ARG A 44 9.13 8.47 -0.63
C ARG A 44 8.13 9.31 0.16
N HIS A 45 8.04 9.12 1.46
CA HIS A 45 7.20 9.96 2.32
C HIS A 45 7.69 11.41 2.37
N ALA A 46 9.00 11.62 2.51
CA ALA A 46 9.61 12.95 2.53
C ALA A 46 9.36 13.74 1.24
N ALA A 47 9.29 13.06 0.08
CA ALA A 47 8.96 13.69 -1.20
C ALA A 47 7.49 14.17 -1.27
N HIS A 48 6.59 13.60 -0.50
CA HIS A 48 5.15 13.89 -0.52
C HIS A 48 4.57 14.03 0.90
N PRO A 49 5.04 14.99 1.73
CA PRO A 49 4.71 15.06 3.16
C PRO A 49 3.25 15.37 3.46
N LYS A 50 2.48 15.84 2.48
CA LYS A 50 1.04 16.08 2.61
C LYS A 50 0.20 14.80 2.47
N PHE A 51 0.79 13.76 1.88
CA PHE A 51 0.09 12.48 1.72
C PHE A 51 0.25 11.64 2.98
N PRO A 52 -0.82 10.98 3.44
CA PRO A 52 -0.76 10.17 4.65
C PRO A 52 0.22 9.01 4.50
N PHE A 53 1.06 8.82 5.52
CA PHE A 53 1.84 7.62 5.77
C PHE A 53 1.58 7.20 7.22
N VAL A 54 1.02 6.01 7.41
CA VAL A 54 0.53 5.55 8.70
C VAL A 54 1.01 4.14 9.01
N VAL A 55 1.04 3.82 10.29
CA VAL A 55 1.29 2.47 10.80
C VAL A 55 0.07 1.94 11.54
N ALA A 56 -0.10 0.63 11.51
CA ALA A 56 -0.95 -0.11 12.43
C ALA A 56 -0.09 -0.63 13.57
N GLU A 57 -0.37 -0.19 14.79
CA GLU A 57 0.37 -0.59 15.98
C GLU A 57 -0.45 -1.56 16.83
N ILE A 58 0.17 -2.65 17.25
CA ILE A 58 -0.38 -3.61 18.21
C ILE A 58 0.63 -3.77 19.36
N THR A 59 0.20 -3.53 20.59
CA THR A 59 1.05 -3.63 21.79
C THR A 59 2.41 -2.93 21.68
N GLY A 60 2.42 -1.72 21.09
CA GLY A 60 3.63 -0.91 20.92
C GLY A 60 4.55 -1.36 19.78
N ARG A 61 4.11 -2.25 18.90
CA ARG A 61 4.88 -2.74 17.75
C ARG A 61 4.15 -2.47 16.43
N VAL A 62 4.90 -2.14 15.39
CA VAL A 62 4.37 -1.97 14.04
C VAL A 62 3.94 -3.33 13.50
N ALA A 63 2.63 -3.48 13.28
CA ALA A 63 1.99 -4.69 12.72
C ALA A 63 1.67 -4.54 11.23
N GLY A 64 1.77 -3.33 10.68
CA GLY A 64 1.57 -3.02 9.28
C GLY A 64 1.72 -1.54 9.03
N PHE A 65 1.74 -1.17 7.76
CA PHE A 65 1.82 0.23 7.34
C PHE A 65 1.04 0.47 6.06
N ALA A 66 0.69 1.73 5.82
CA ALA A 66 -0.02 2.15 4.62
C ALA A 66 0.31 3.59 4.27
N TYR A 67 0.24 3.92 2.97
CA TYR A 67 0.44 5.28 2.51
C TYR A 67 -0.27 5.55 1.18
N LEU A 68 -0.45 6.84 0.90
CA LEU A 68 -0.85 7.36 -0.40
C LEU A 68 0.33 8.04 -1.09
N ASN A 69 0.34 7.92 -2.41
CA ASN A 69 1.23 8.71 -3.28
C ASN A 69 0.41 9.42 -4.35
N PRO A 70 0.83 10.59 -4.83
CA PRO A 70 0.23 11.19 -6.02
C PRO A 70 0.38 10.20 -7.19
N PHE A 71 -0.69 10.04 -7.96
CA PHE A 71 -0.67 9.14 -9.11
C PHE A 71 0.21 9.70 -10.24
N HIS A 72 0.12 11.01 -10.48
CA HIS A 72 0.83 11.66 -11.58
C HIS A 72 1.19 13.11 -11.19
N PRO A 73 2.32 13.66 -11.66
CA PRO A 73 2.74 15.02 -11.31
C PRO A 73 1.90 16.12 -11.95
N ALA A 74 1.14 15.84 -13.03
CA ALA A 74 0.29 16.84 -13.68
C ALA A 74 -0.86 17.29 -12.76
N SER A 75 -1.07 18.60 -12.66
CA SER A 75 -2.11 19.19 -11.80
C SER A 75 -3.54 18.74 -12.13
N THR A 76 -3.79 18.35 -13.37
CA THR A 76 -5.08 17.80 -13.83
C THR A 76 -5.43 16.47 -13.15
N MET A 77 -4.44 15.76 -12.62
CA MET A 77 -4.60 14.47 -11.93
C MET A 77 -4.37 14.57 -10.41
N ARG A 78 -4.35 15.79 -9.84
CA ARG A 78 -4.08 16.01 -8.40
C ARG A 78 -5.10 15.36 -7.46
N HIS A 79 -6.28 15.01 -7.96
CA HIS A 79 -7.35 14.34 -7.20
C HIS A 79 -7.24 12.81 -7.21
N THR A 80 -6.20 12.27 -7.84
CA THR A 80 -5.96 10.82 -7.95
C THR A 80 -4.70 10.44 -7.20
N ALA A 81 -4.80 9.42 -6.36
CA ALA A 81 -3.68 8.85 -5.61
C ALA A 81 -3.61 7.34 -5.77
N SER A 82 -2.41 6.79 -5.74
CA SER A 82 -2.20 5.36 -5.55
C SER A 82 -2.05 5.06 -4.07
N LEU A 83 -2.60 3.92 -3.64
CA LEU A 83 -2.48 3.43 -2.27
C LEU A 83 -1.59 2.18 -2.21
N THR A 84 -0.87 2.05 -1.09
CA THR A 84 -0.02 0.90 -0.79
C THR A 84 -0.17 0.57 0.68
N TYR A 85 -0.26 -0.71 1.01
CA TYR A 85 -0.19 -1.19 2.39
C TYR A 85 0.34 -2.62 2.45
N PHE A 86 1.06 -2.90 3.55
CA PHE A 86 1.58 -4.21 3.88
C PHE A 86 1.31 -4.50 5.36
N ILE A 87 0.98 -5.74 5.66
CA ILE A 87 0.68 -6.19 7.02
C ILE A 87 1.66 -7.29 7.36
N HIS A 88 2.26 -7.21 8.55
CA HIS A 88 3.15 -8.25 9.06
C HIS A 88 2.45 -9.62 8.96
N PRO A 89 3.12 -10.69 8.49
CA PRO A 89 2.49 -11.99 8.27
C PRO A 89 1.73 -12.53 9.48
N ASP A 90 2.26 -12.36 10.69
CA ASP A 90 1.64 -12.84 11.93
C ASP A 90 0.33 -12.10 12.30
N HIS A 91 0.04 -10.99 11.62
CA HIS A 91 -1.12 -10.15 11.89
C HIS A 91 -2.13 -10.10 10.73
N THR A 92 -1.96 -10.94 9.71
CA THR A 92 -2.92 -11.05 8.61
C THR A 92 -4.25 -11.66 9.08
N GLY A 93 -5.34 -11.35 8.37
CA GLY A 93 -6.67 -11.88 8.69
C GLY A 93 -7.35 -11.27 9.93
N GLN A 94 -6.73 -10.29 10.59
CA GLN A 94 -7.24 -9.64 11.82
C GLN A 94 -7.94 -8.29 11.57
N GLY A 95 -8.29 -7.98 10.33
CA GLY A 95 -8.99 -6.74 9.97
C GLY A 95 -8.10 -5.50 9.82
N ILE A 96 -6.78 -5.61 10.02
CA ILE A 96 -5.83 -4.49 9.95
C ILE A 96 -5.83 -3.85 8.55
N GLY A 97 -5.87 -4.65 7.49
CA GLY A 97 -5.93 -4.15 6.12
C GLY A 97 -7.15 -3.28 5.87
N SER A 98 -8.32 -3.68 6.36
CA SER A 98 -9.55 -2.88 6.26
C SER A 98 -9.44 -1.57 7.05
N ALA A 99 -8.87 -1.61 8.27
CA ALA A 99 -8.68 -0.41 9.07
C ALA A 99 -7.70 0.58 8.41
N LEU A 100 -6.58 0.09 7.86
CA LEU A 100 -5.63 0.91 7.11
C LEU A 100 -6.27 1.52 5.86
N LEU A 101 -7.03 0.73 5.10
CA LEU A 101 -7.72 1.21 3.91
C LEU A 101 -8.72 2.32 4.24
N VAL A 102 -9.59 2.10 5.25
CA VAL A 102 -10.57 3.11 5.69
C VAL A 102 -9.86 4.41 6.09
N TYR A 103 -8.75 4.31 6.83
CA TYR A 103 -7.97 5.47 7.22
C TYR A 103 -7.41 6.23 6.00
N LEU A 104 -6.85 5.51 5.00
CA LEU A 104 -6.31 6.13 3.79
C LEU A 104 -7.40 6.82 2.96
N LEU A 105 -8.57 6.20 2.82
CA LEU A 105 -9.69 6.78 2.09
C LEU A 105 -10.20 8.07 2.76
N ASP A 106 -10.37 8.07 4.09
CA ASP A 106 -10.78 9.24 4.86
C ASP A 106 -9.75 10.37 4.81
N SER A 107 -8.47 10.04 5.10
CA SER A 107 -7.38 11.02 5.10
C SER A 107 -7.13 11.58 3.70
N GLY A 108 -7.20 10.75 2.67
CA GLY A 108 -7.10 11.16 1.28
C GLY A 108 -8.21 12.12 0.89
N GLY A 109 -9.45 11.82 1.28
CA GLY A 109 -10.60 12.69 1.05
C GLY A 109 -10.41 14.08 1.65
N LYS A 110 -9.83 14.17 2.86
CA LYS A 110 -9.53 15.44 3.54
C LYS A 110 -8.52 16.32 2.81
N ILE A 111 -7.66 15.74 1.99
CA ILE A 111 -6.70 16.47 1.14
C ILE A 111 -7.13 16.57 -0.34
N GLY A 112 -8.39 16.24 -0.64
CA GLY A 112 -9.00 16.41 -1.96
C GLY A 112 -8.79 15.23 -2.93
N ILE A 113 -8.40 14.06 -2.43
CA ILE A 113 -8.34 12.84 -3.24
C ILE A 113 -9.74 12.23 -3.33
N THR A 114 -10.22 12.04 -4.53
CA THR A 114 -11.53 11.43 -4.83
C THR A 114 -11.41 10.16 -5.67
N ASN A 115 -10.21 9.86 -6.15
CA ASN A 115 -9.94 8.72 -7.00
C ASN A 115 -8.72 7.94 -6.47
N PHE A 116 -8.95 6.69 -6.06
CA PHE A 116 -7.94 5.84 -5.44
C PHE A 116 -7.61 4.67 -6.36
N LEU A 117 -6.33 4.46 -6.62
CA LEU A 117 -5.82 3.41 -7.48
C LEU A 117 -4.98 2.41 -6.68
N ALA A 118 -5.21 1.13 -6.92
CA ALA A 118 -4.35 0.05 -6.44
C ALA A 118 -3.79 -0.70 -7.65
N HIS A 119 -2.50 -1.02 -7.64
CA HIS A 119 -1.90 -1.91 -8.62
C HIS A 119 -1.31 -3.13 -7.90
N ILE A 120 -1.69 -4.31 -8.37
CA ILE A 120 -1.48 -5.57 -7.65
C ILE A 120 -0.92 -6.60 -8.63
N SER A 121 0.09 -7.35 -8.20
CA SER A 121 0.57 -8.51 -8.96
C SER A 121 -0.55 -9.55 -9.11
N SER A 122 -0.69 -10.13 -10.31
CA SER A 122 -1.59 -11.26 -10.56
C SER A 122 -1.30 -12.47 -9.68
N GLU A 123 -0.06 -12.55 -9.16
CA GLU A 123 0.38 -13.58 -8.22
C GLU A 123 -0.07 -13.32 -6.77
N ASN A 124 -0.80 -12.23 -6.53
CA ASN A 124 -1.40 -11.88 -5.24
C ASN A 124 -2.94 -11.83 -5.31
N PRO A 125 -3.61 -12.97 -5.58
CA PRO A 125 -5.06 -13.02 -5.73
C PRO A 125 -5.81 -12.64 -4.44
N GLY A 126 -5.18 -12.81 -3.28
CA GLY A 126 -5.74 -12.39 -1.99
C GLY A 126 -5.96 -10.89 -1.92
N SER A 127 -4.98 -10.10 -2.35
CA SER A 127 -5.11 -8.64 -2.40
C SER A 127 -6.14 -8.18 -3.43
N ILE A 128 -6.20 -8.83 -4.60
CA ILE A 128 -7.22 -8.53 -5.61
C ILE A 128 -8.63 -8.73 -5.03
N ARG A 129 -8.90 -9.89 -4.42
CA ARG A 129 -10.20 -10.18 -3.76
C ARG A 129 -10.51 -9.20 -2.64
N PHE A 130 -9.49 -8.82 -1.85
CA PHE A 130 -9.65 -7.83 -0.79
C PHE A 130 -10.15 -6.49 -1.33
N HIS A 131 -9.55 -5.96 -2.40
CA HIS A 131 -9.95 -4.70 -3.00
C HIS A 131 -11.35 -4.78 -3.62
N LEU A 132 -11.66 -5.86 -4.34
CA LEU A 132 -13.01 -6.08 -4.89
C LEU A 132 -14.07 -6.09 -3.78
N LYS A 133 -13.79 -6.73 -2.62
CA LYS A 133 -14.68 -6.72 -1.46
C LYS A 133 -14.88 -5.31 -0.88
N HIS A 134 -13.89 -4.43 -1.03
CA HIS A 134 -13.95 -3.03 -0.61
C HIS A 134 -14.41 -2.08 -1.72
N GLU A 135 -15.15 -2.61 -2.70
CA GLU A 135 -15.81 -1.84 -3.77
C GLU A 135 -14.84 -1.16 -4.74
N PHE A 136 -13.61 -1.68 -4.86
CA PHE A 136 -12.77 -1.36 -6.01
C PHE A 136 -13.24 -2.17 -7.21
N THR A 137 -13.06 -1.62 -8.41
CA THR A 137 -13.32 -2.31 -9.68
C THR A 137 -12.02 -2.45 -10.46
N GLU A 138 -11.81 -3.60 -11.11
CA GLU A 138 -10.69 -3.76 -12.03
C GLU A 138 -10.88 -2.84 -13.23
N CYS A 139 -9.91 -2.00 -13.51
CA CYS A 139 -9.97 -1.00 -14.58
C CYS A 139 -8.90 -1.20 -15.66
N GLY A 140 -7.96 -2.13 -15.47
CA GLY A 140 -6.96 -2.45 -16.47
C GLY A 140 -5.98 -3.52 -16.00
N ARG A 141 -5.23 -4.07 -16.97
CA ARG A 141 -4.23 -5.11 -16.72
C ARG A 141 -3.09 -4.98 -17.70
N PHE A 142 -1.86 -4.97 -17.21
CA PHE A 142 -0.66 -5.08 -18.02
C PHE A 142 -0.17 -6.53 -17.99
N ILE A 143 -0.23 -7.19 -19.14
CA ILE A 143 0.09 -8.61 -19.27
C ILE A 143 1.60 -8.81 -19.28
N ASN A 144 2.12 -9.74 -18.47
CA ASN A 144 3.55 -10.11 -18.39
C ASN A 144 4.48 -8.90 -18.20
N VAL A 145 4.04 -7.89 -17.46
CA VAL A 145 4.79 -6.63 -17.30
C VAL A 145 5.97 -6.78 -16.35
N GLY A 146 5.93 -7.75 -15.43
CA GLY A 146 6.99 -8.00 -14.47
C GLY A 146 7.51 -9.44 -14.55
N VAL A 147 8.79 -9.61 -14.17
CA VAL A 147 9.42 -10.92 -13.97
C VAL A 147 10.10 -10.92 -12.61
N LYS A 148 9.79 -11.88 -11.77
CA LYS A 148 10.41 -12.07 -10.46
C LYS A 148 10.70 -13.56 -10.23
N ASN A 149 11.91 -13.88 -9.80
CA ASN A 149 12.36 -15.27 -9.62
C ASN A 149 12.12 -16.15 -10.87
N GLY A 150 12.35 -15.58 -12.07
CA GLY A 150 12.15 -16.29 -13.34
C GLY A 150 10.68 -16.48 -13.75
N ARG A 151 9.72 -15.95 -13.00
CA ARG A 151 8.28 -16.08 -13.26
C ARG A 151 7.67 -14.74 -13.66
N SER A 152 6.99 -14.72 -14.80
CA SER A 152 6.26 -13.54 -15.28
C SER A 152 4.97 -13.35 -14.50
N PHE A 153 4.58 -12.10 -14.32
CA PHE A 153 3.30 -11.75 -13.72
C PHE A 153 2.69 -10.51 -14.39
N ASP A 154 1.38 -10.41 -14.29
CA ASP A 154 0.62 -9.23 -14.73
C ASP A 154 0.52 -8.22 -13.60
N MET A 155 0.33 -6.96 -13.96
CA MET A 155 -0.08 -5.90 -13.03
C MET A 155 -1.55 -5.59 -13.25
N VAL A 156 -2.36 -5.87 -12.23
CA VAL A 156 -3.80 -5.62 -12.23
C VAL A 156 -4.06 -4.27 -11.58
N TRP A 157 -4.75 -3.38 -12.27
CA TRP A 157 -5.16 -2.09 -11.75
C TRP A 157 -6.61 -2.10 -11.30
N LEU A 158 -6.83 -1.65 -10.07
CA LEU A 158 -8.15 -1.49 -9.48
C LEU A 158 -8.36 -0.04 -9.06
N GLN A 159 -9.58 0.43 -9.16
CA GLN A 159 -9.97 1.81 -8.95
C GLN A 159 -11.18 1.90 -8.01
N LYS A 160 -11.15 2.87 -7.10
CA LYS A 160 -12.30 3.28 -6.29
C LYS A 160 -12.46 4.79 -6.37
N GLN A 161 -13.67 5.24 -6.72
CA GLN A 161 -14.04 6.65 -6.69
C GLN A 161 -14.87 6.94 -5.44
N GLN A 162 -14.62 8.08 -4.81
CA GLN A 162 -15.39 8.63 -3.71
C GLN A 162 -15.91 10.00 -4.09
N ALA A 163 -17.15 10.24 -3.70
CA ALA A 163 -17.76 11.56 -3.87
C ALA A 163 -17.16 12.58 -2.87
#